data_1af316d3151c214d85db00c5382852e8
#
_entry.id   1af316d3151c214d85db00c5382852e8
#
_cell.length_a   1.000
_cell.length_b   1.000
_cell.length_c   1.000
_cell.angle_alpha   90.00
_cell.angle_beta   90.00
_cell.angle_gamma   90.00
#
_symmetry.space_group_name_H-M   'P 1'
#
loop_
_entity.id
_entity.type
_entity.pdbx_description
1 polymer ?
#
loop_
_entity_poly.entity_id
_entity_poly.type
_entity_poly.pdbx_seq_one_letter_code
_entity_poly.pdbx_strand_id
1 'polypeptide(L)'
;SKHPYGELIEVLGDVDNLAVFYEYQLHCKKLHTSIKKLTNQTTSSLKNIPIIENILQNPNYQIEDRTNEFVFSIDPDGSKDFDDAFSIEKQDDIYKVSIYIANVYVWMEELNLWEHLTDRVSTIYLPDRKRPMLPLILSDSLCSLQENELRIALAMDIYFDKNGKLIENREISYKNVVVKTRKNFVYEEKKLLKNRNYKEMMNLTKLLKPTVQDSHELVEYWMIRMNKEVGTSLKKKECGVFRQAIYKNDTNETYTGLDDNTSRLIRSWNNTDCKYVLY
;
A
#
# COMPACT_ATOMS: atom_id res chain seq x y z
N SER A 1 2.38 -49.50 -5.51
CA SER A 1 3.60 -49.80 -6.29
C SER A 1 4.81 -49.83 -5.36
N LYS A 2 5.79 -50.69 -5.64
CA LYS A 2 7.02 -50.77 -4.85
C LYS A 2 8.00 -49.61 -5.12
N HIS A 3 7.75 -48.82 -6.15
CA HIS A 3 8.60 -47.69 -6.54
C HIS A 3 7.79 -46.42 -6.58
N PRO A 4 8.34 -45.30 -6.10
CA PRO A 4 7.72 -43.99 -6.24
C PRO A 4 7.56 -43.67 -7.73
N TYR A 5 6.40 -43.14 -8.07
CA TYR A 5 6.07 -42.68 -9.41
C TYR A 5 5.99 -41.15 -9.40
N GLY A 6 6.58 -40.52 -10.41
CA GLY A 6 6.54 -39.06 -10.55
C GLY A 6 6.39 -38.66 -12.01
N GLU A 7 5.74 -37.54 -12.25
CA GLU A 7 5.59 -36.94 -13.56
C GLU A 7 6.41 -35.63 -13.60
N LEU A 8 7.15 -35.43 -14.70
CA LEU A 8 7.87 -34.18 -14.94
C LEU A 8 6.87 -33.12 -15.36
N ILE A 9 6.62 -32.11 -14.50
CA ILE A 9 5.67 -31.04 -14.75
C ILE A 9 6.32 -29.85 -15.44
N GLU A 10 7.55 -29.46 -15.02
CA GLU A 10 8.22 -28.26 -15.51
C GLU A 10 9.73 -28.41 -15.36
N VAL A 11 10.47 -27.81 -16.31
CA VAL A 11 11.93 -27.64 -16.25
C VAL A 11 12.21 -26.14 -16.08
N LEU A 12 12.78 -25.73 -14.95
CA LEU A 12 13.05 -24.33 -14.65
C LEU A 12 14.27 -23.76 -15.38
N GLY A 13 15.23 -24.61 -15.73
CA GLY A 13 16.46 -24.27 -16.44
C GLY A 13 17.72 -24.83 -15.76
N ASP A 14 18.89 -24.27 -16.13
CA ASP A 14 20.19 -24.76 -15.68
C ASP A 14 20.46 -24.39 -14.22
N VAL A 15 21.04 -25.31 -13.47
CA VAL A 15 21.32 -25.17 -12.03
C VAL A 15 22.33 -24.06 -11.71
N ASP A 16 23.23 -23.76 -12.64
CA ASP A 16 24.27 -22.73 -12.48
C ASP A 16 23.78 -21.31 -12.81
N ASN A 17 22.50 -21.16 -13.22
CA ASN A 17 21.92 -19.87 -13.54
C ASN A 17 21.23 -19.26 -12.30
N LEU A 18 21.73 -18.13 -11.81
CA LEU A 18 21.19 -17.44 -10.65
C LEU A 18 19.71 -17.05 -10.80
N ALA A 19 19.27 -16.64 -11.99
CA ALA A 19 17.87 -16.32 -12.24
C ALA A 19 16.96 -17.54 -12.10
N VAL A 20 17.43 -18.71 -12.55
CA VAL A 20 16.75 -20.00 -12.38
C VAL A 20 16.70 -20.40 -10.90
N PHE A 21 17.79 -20.14 -10.15
CA PHE A 21 17.79 -20.37 -8.70
C PHE A 21 16.71 -19.57 -7.97
N TYR A 22 16.47 -18.32 -8.35
CA TYR A 22 15.36 -17.53 -7.77
C TYR A 22 13.99 -18.15 -8.08
N GLU A 23 13.75 -18.58 -9.31
CA GLU A 23 12.50 -19.28 -9.66
C GLU A 23 12.36 -20.59 -8.89
N TYR A 24 13.44 -21.37 -8.76
CA TYR A 24 13.46 -22.58 -7.93
C TYR A 24 13.08 -22.29 -6.47
N GLN A 25 13.62 -21.22 -5.87
CA GLN A 25 13.25 -20.82 -4.51
C GLN A 25 11.76 -20.43 -4.40
N LEU A 26 11.19 -19.79 -5.42
CA LEU A 26 9.77 -19.50 -5.47
C LEU A 26 8.92 -20.77 -5.53
N HIS A 27 9.34 -21.77 -6.30
CA HIS A 27 8.67 -23.07 -6.32
C HIS A 27 8.75 -23.78 -4.97
N CYS A 28 9.91 -23.83 -4.34
CA CYS A 28 10.09 -24.43 -3.00
C CYS A 28 9.20 -23.80 -1.94
N LYS A 29 8.95 -22.49 -2.05
CA LYS A 29 8.10 -21.72 -1.12
C LYS A 29 6.64 -21.62 -1.54
N LYS A 30 6.24 -22.26 -2.65
CA LYS A 30 4.90 -22.18 -3.25
C LYS A 30 4.48 -20.75 -3.62
N LEU A 31 5.43 -19.93 -4.02
CA LEU A 31 5.24 -18.52 -4.40
C LEU A 31 5.35 -18.27 -5.91
N HIS A 32 5.43 -19.33 -6.72
CA HIS A 32 5.65 -19.29 -8.17
C HIS A 32 4.39 -18.99 -9.00
N THR A 33 3.25 -18.73 -8.36
CA THR A 33 1.97 -18.49 -9.06
C THR A 33 2.10 -17.39 -10.10
N SER A 34 1.71 -17.71 -11.33
CA SER A 34 1.78 -16.78 -12.47
C SER A 34 0.56 -15.83 -12.52
N ILE A 35 0.81 -14.54 -12.75
CA ILE A 35 -0.24 -13.53 -12.99
C ILE A 35 -0.52 -13.31 -14.49
N LYS A 36 -0.03 -14.19 -15.38
CA LYS A 36 -0.14 -14.03 -16.83
C LYS A 36 -1.59 -13.94 -17.32
N LYS A 37 -2.50 -14.74 -16.77
CA LYS A 37 -3.93 -14.69 -17.13
C LYS A 37 -4.53 -13.34 -16.74
N LEU A 38 -4.27 -12.88 -15.52
CA LEU A 38 -4.72 -11.57 -15.05
C LEU A 38 -4.16 -10.44 -15.93
N THR A 39 -2.86 -10.50 -16.29
CA THR A 39 -2.22 -9.49 -17.17
C THR A 39 -2.86 -9.46 -18.56
N ASN A 40 -3.11 -10.61 -19.16
CA ASN A 40 -3.73 -10.71 -20.47
C ASN A 40 -5.16 -10.17 -20.45
N GLN A 41 -5.95 -10.52 -19.45
CA GLN A 41 -7.31 -10.03 -19.27
C GLN A 41 -7.33 -8.51 -19.07
N THR A 42 -6.48 -7.98 -18.19
CA THR A 42 -6.35 -6.53 -17.97
C THR A 42 -6.06 -5.80 -19.29
N THR A 43 -5.07 -6.29 -20.03
CA THR A 43 -4.68 -5.69 -21.32
C THR A 43 -5.82 -5.76 -22.34
N SER A 44 -6.57 -6.85 -22.36
CA SER A 44 -7.71 -7.04 -23.27
C SER A 44 -8.86 -6.09 -22.92
N SER A 45 -9.21 -5.98 -21.64
CA SER A 45 -10.31 -5.13 -21.17
C SER A 45 -10.03 -3.64 -21.39
N LEU A 46 -8.77 -3.22 -21.39
CA LEU A 46 -8.37 -1.81 -21.60
C LEU A 46 -8.47 -1.33 -23.05
N LYS A 47 -8.57 -2.23 -24.04
CA LYS A 47 -8.42 -1.83 -25.47
C LYS A 47 -9.55 -0.98 -26.04
N ASN A 48 -10.74 -0.97 -25.46
CA ASN A 48 -11.92 -0.46 -26.15
C ASN A 48 -12.82 0.49 -25.35
N ILE A 49 -12.38 1.02 -24.21
CA ILE A 49 -13.30 1.74 -23.30
C ILE A 49 -12.61 2.97 -22.69
N PRO A 50 -13.25 4.15 -22.66
CA PRO A 50 -12.82 5.29 -21.86
C PRO A 50 -13.12 5.02 -20.38
N ILE A 51 -12.30 4.15 -19.75
CA ILE A 51 -12.62 3.50 -18.47
C ILE A 51 -12.68 4.51 -17.33
N ILE A 52 -11.82 5.52 -17.34
CA ILE A 52 -11.82 6.53 -16.28
C ILE A 52 -13.14 7.32 -16.27
N GLU A 53 -13.62 7.68 -17.44
CA GLU A 53 -14.90 8.36 -17.61
C GLU A 53 -16.06 7.50 -17.15
N ASN A 54 -16.04 6.21 -17.45
CA ASN A 54 -17.06 5.27 -17.00
C ASN A 54 -17.05 5.14 -15.47
N ILE A 55 -15.88 5.03 -14.86
CA ILE A 55 -15.74 5.00 -13.40
C ILE A 55 -16.31 6.27 -12.77
N LEU A 56 -15.97 7.44 -13.31
CA LEU A 56 -16.41 8.73 -12.78
C LEU A 56 -17.94 8.93 -12.91
N GLN A 57 -18.56 8.36 -13.93
CA GLN A 57 -20.00 8.45 -14.19
C GLN A 57 -20.80 7.36 -13.48
N ASN A 58 -20.15 6.33 -12.97
CA ASN A 58 -20.84 5.22 -12.30
C ASN A 58 -21.32 5.61 -10.90
N PRO A 59 -22.65 5.73 -10.67
CA PRO A 59 -23.20 6.20 -9.41
C PRO A 59 -22.90 5.26 -8.23
N ASN A 60 -22.58 4.00 -8.51
CA ASN A 60 -22.27 3.01 -7.45
C ASN A 60 -20.97 3.35 -6.71
N TYR A 61 -20.03 4.04 -7.37
CA TYR A 61 -18.75 4.39 -6.75
C TYR A 61 -18.80 5.70 -5.96
N GLN A 62 -19.76 6.58 -6.22
CA GLN A 62 -19.94 7.87 -5.54
C GLN A 62 -18.62 8.67 -5.48
N ILE A 63 -17.96 8.83 -6.62
CA ILE A 63 -16.65 9.49 -6.72
C ILE A 63 -16.78 10.99 -6.45
N GLU A 64 -16.08 11.49 -5.43
CA GLU A 64 -15.96 12.93 -5.14
C GLU A 64 -14.75 13.51 -5.90
N ASP A 65 -14.94 14.67 -6.56
CA ASP A 65 -13.84 15.36 -7.25
C ASP A 65 -12.99 16.18 -6.26
N ARG A 66 -11.72 15.79 -6.15
CA ARG A 66 -10.69 16.48 -5.35
C ARG A 66 -9.47 16.88 -6.19
N THR A 67 -9.65 17.05 -7.49
CA THR A 67 -8.56 17.41 -8.40
C THR A 67 -7.93 18.77 -8.11
N ASN A 68 -8.63 19.64 -7.36
CA ASN A 68 -8.15 20.95 -6.94
C ASN A 68 -7.33 20.94 -5.64
N GLU A 69 -7.39 19.87 -4.85
CA GLU A 69 -6.61 19.75 -3.61
C GLU A 69 -5.11 19.59 -3.93
N PHE A 70 -4.26 20.06 -3.01
CA PHE A 70 -2.81 19.82 -3.11
C PHE A 70 -2.46 18.45 -2.55
N VAL A 71 -2.62 17.44 -3.39
CA VAL A 71 -2.27 16.05 -3.05
C VAL A 71 -0.80 15.81 -3.39
N PHE A 72 -0.05 15.17 -2.49
CA PHE A 72 1.35 14.81 -2.68
C PHE A 72 1.66 13.44 -2.08
N SER A 73 2.61 12.72 -2.66
CA SER A 73 3.17 11.50 -2.08
C SER A 73 4.62 11.70 -1.63
N ILE A 74 5.14 10.78 -0.82
CA ILE A 74 6.55 10.75 -0.38
C ILE A 74 7.02 9.30 -0.45
N ASP A 75 7.96 9.02 -1.37
CA ASP A 75 8.34 7.65 -1.73
C ASP A 75 9.86 7.52 -1.86
N PRO A 76 10.41 6.30 -1.93
CA PRO A 76 11.80 6.08 -2.29
C PRO A 76 12.14 6.61 -3.69
N ASP A 77 13.41 6.97 -3.90
CA ASP A 77 13.89 7.37 -5.22
C ASP A 77 13.70 6.24 -6.25
N GLY A 78 13.21 6.61 -7.43
CA GLY A 78 12.93 5.67 -8.52
C GLY A 78 11.63 4.87 -8.38
N SER A 79 10.77 5.16 -7.39
CA SER A 79 9.44 4.55 -7.28
C SER A 79 8.57 4.83 -8.50
N LYS A 80 7.72 3.86 -8.86
CA LYS A 80 6.73 3.95 -9.94
C LYS A 80 5.32 3.64 -9.47
N ASP A 81 5.22 2.91 -8.39
CA ASP A 81 4.01 2.46 -7.70
C ASP A 81 3.78 3.34 -6.46
N PHE A 82 3.10 4.46 -6.68
CA PHE A 82 2.72 5.42 -5.63
C PHE A 82 1.38 5.00 -5.04
N ASP A 83 1.41 4.25 -3.94
CA ASP A 83 0.21 3.64 -3.36
C ASP A 83 -0.52 4.57 -2.40
N ASP A 84 0.19 5.49 -1.74
CA ASP A 84 -0.33 6.44 -0.76
C ASP A 84 0.06 7.88 -1.06
N ALA A 85 -0.84 8.78 -0.69
CA ALA A 85 -0.63 10.22 -0.82
C ALA A 85 -1.37 10.96 0.30
N PHE A 86 -1.06 12.23 0.45
CA PHE A 86 -1.54 13.06 1.53
C PHE A 86 -2.00 14.43 1.02
N SER A 87 -2.96 15.02 1.71
CA SER A 87 -3.21 16.45 1.68
C SER A 87 -3.46 16.99 3.09
N ILE A 88 -3.17 18.25 3.29
CA ILE A 88 -3.50 18.97 4.51
C ILE A 88 -4.10 20.32 4.13
N GLU A 89 -5.26 20.61 4.69
CA GLU A 89 -5.93 21.88 4.56
C GLU A 89 -6.08 22.50 5.96
N LYS A 90 -5.75 23.77 6.05
CA LYS A 90 -5.98 24.54 7.26
C LYS A 90 -7.06 25.59 6.99
N GLN A 91 -8.16 25.47 7.69
CA GLN A 91 -9.23 26.44 7.68
C GLN A 91 -9.45 26.95 9.11
N ASP A 92 -9.15 28.23 9.34
CA ASP A 92 -9.12 28.84 10.68
C ASP A 92 -8.20 28.05 11.65
N ASP A 93 -8.77 27.54 12.74
CA ASP A 93 -8.07 26.75 13.76
C ASP A 93 -8.25 25.22 13.55
N ILE A 94 -8.73 24.79 12.38
CA ILE A 94 -9.00 23.39 12.07
C ILE A 94 -8.05 22.91 10.98
N TYR A 95 -7.43 21.76 11.20
CA TYR A 95 -6.72 21.02 10.19
C TYR A 95 -7.57 19.86 9.69
N LYS A 96 -7.79 19.78 8.38
CA LYS A 96 -8.25 18.57 7.70
C LYS A 96 -7.03 17.87 7.13
N VAL A 97 -6.75 16.66 7.57
CA VAL A 97 -5.76 15.78 6.96
C VAL A 97 -6.50 14.72 6.17
N SER A 98 -6.17 14.58 4.90
CA SER A 98 -6.68 13.52 4.05
C SER A 98 -5.54 12.58 3.68
N ILE A 99 -5.78 11.28 3.85
CA ILE A 99 -4.88 10.20 3.43
C ILE A 99 -5.55 9.50 2.27
N TYR A 100 -4.84 9.36 1.18
CA TYR A 100 -5.32 8.73 -0.05
C TYR A 100 -4.59 7.43 -0.27
N ILE A 101 -5.33 6.37 -0.57
CA ILE A 101 -4.78 5.08 -0.97
C ILE A 101 -5.28 4.76 -2.38
N ALA A 102 -4.40 4.31 -3.26
CA ALA A 102 -4.73 3.88 -4.61
C ALA A 102 -5.89 2.88 -4.59
N ASN A 103 -6.99 3.20 -5.30
CA ASN A 103 -8.20 2.40 -5.25
C ASN A 103 -8.19 1.30 -6.31
N VAL A 104 -7.51 0.21 -6.02
CA VAL A 104 -7.42 -0.97 -6.89
C VAL A 104 -8.78 -1.64 -7.07
N TYR A 105 -9.65 -1.62 -6.03
CA TYR A 105 -10.96 -2.26 -6.07
C TYR A 105 -11.81 -1.79 -7.25
N VAL A 106 -11.90 -0.48 -7.47
CA VAL A 106 -12.72 0.09 -8.55
C VAL A 106 -12.25 -0.38 -9.92
N TRP A 107 -10.93 -0.50 -10.13
CA TRP A 107 -10.35 -1.02 -11.36
C TRP A 107 -10.64 -2.53 -11.54
N MET A 108 -10.54 -3.31 -10.47
CA MET A 108 -10.83 -4.74 -10.51
C MET A 108 -12.29 -5.02 -10.87
N GLU A 109 -13.22 -4.21 -10.34
CA GLU A 109 -14.65 -4.29 -10.66
C GLU A 109 -14.92 -3.90 -12.11
N GLU A 110 -14.48 -2.70 -12.52
CA GLU A 110 -14.79 -2.14 -13.83
C GLU A 110 -14.20 -2.95 -14.98
N LEU A 111 -13.06 -3.58 -14.77
CA LEU A 111 -12.40 -4.44 -15.75
C LEU A 111 -12.80 -5.92 -15.65
N ASN A 112 -13.67 -6.29 -14.69
CA ASN A 112 -14.11 -7.68 -14.41
C ASN A 112 -12.90 -8.63 -14.20
N LEU A 113 -12.00 -8.27 -13.28
CA LEU A 113 -10.73 -8.99 -13.11
C LEU A 113 -10.72 -10.01 -11.96
N TRP A 114 -11.74 -10.04 -11.11
CA TRP A 114 -11.75 -10.87 -9.89
C TRP A 114 -11.57 -12.36 -10.15
N GLU A 115 -12.20 -12.89 -11.19
CA GLU A 115 -12.08 -14.31 -11.58
C GLU A 115 -10.65 -14.70 -12.05
N HIS A 116 -9.84 -13.70 -12.37
CA HIS A 116 -8.46 -13.87 -12.82
C HIS A 116 -7.42 -13.59 -11.75
N LEU A 117 -7.88 -13.13 -10.56
CA LEU A 117 -7.01 -12.92 -9.40
C LEU A 117 -6.39 -14.26 -8.98
N THR A 118 -5.12 -14.22 -8.63
CA THR A 118 -4.36 -15.43 -8.28
C THR A 118 -4.10 -15.48 -6.77
N ASP A 119 -3.57 -16.62 -6.30
CA ASP A 119 -3.18 -16.81 -4.89
C ASP A 119 -1.94 -16.00 -4.48
N ARG A 120 -1.39 -15.18 -5.37
CA ARG A 120 -0.28 -14.30 -5.03
C ARG A 120 -0.79 -13.12 -4.20
N VAL A 121 -0.49 -13.13 -2.91
CA VAL A 121 -1.02 -12.18 -1.91
C VAL A 121 -0.15 -10.94 -1.70
N SER A 122 1.02 -10.87 -2.36
CA SER A 122 1.93 -9.72 -2.28
C SER A 122 2.88 -9.67 -3.46
N THR A 123 3.45 -8.50 -3.74
CA THR A 123 4.62 -8.35 -4.60
C THR A 123 5.84 -8.93 -3.90
N ILE A 124 6.64 -9.72 -4.64
CA ILE A 124 7.86 -10.35 -4.13
C ILE A 124 9.05 -9.60 -4.71
N TYR A 125 9.87 -9.04 -3.85
CA TYR A 125 11.08 -8.33 -4.23
C TYR A 125 12.29 -9.27 -4.11
N LEU A 126 12.95 -9.56 -5.23
CA LEU A 126 14.17 -10.33 -5.31
C LEU A 126 15.28 -9.47 -5.95
N PRO A 127 16.56 -9.81 -5.75
CA PRO A 127 17.67 -9.01 -6.26
C PRO A 127 17.70 -8.82 -7.78
N ASP A 128 17.14 -9.77 -8.53
CA ASP A 128 17.08 -9.71 -10.00
C ASP A 128 15.92 -8.82 -10.51
N ARG A 129 14.74 -8.97 -9.94
CA ARG A 129 13.52 -8.23 -10.31
C ARG A 129 12.40 -8.41 -9.31
N LYS A 130 11.44 -7.48 -9.28
CA LYS A 130 10.18 -7.68 -8.57
C LYS A 130 9.26 -8.67 -9.33
N ARG A 131 8.51 -9.49 -8.57
CA ARG A 131 7.40 -10.33 -9.08
C ARG A 131 6.12 -9.71 -8.56
N PRO A 132 5.45 -8.90 -9.37
CA PRO A 132 4.32 -8.12 -8.90
C PRO A 132 3.10 -9.00 -8.58
N MET A 133 2.29 -8.59 -7.61
CA MET A 133 0.99 -9.19 -7.31
C MET A 133 -0.04 -8.87 -8.39
N LEU A 134 -0.01 -7.62 -8.88
CA LEU A 134 -0.90 -7.12 -9.93
C LEU A 134 -0.12 -6.87 -11.22
N PRO A 135 -0.79 -6.88 -12.40
CA PRO A 135 -0.18 -6.41 -13.64
C PRO A 135 0.41 -5.00 -13.51
N LEU A 136 1.60 -4.78 -14.07
CA LEU A 136 2.28 -3.48 -13.98
C LEU A 136 1.44 -2.32 -14.54
N ILE A 137 0.58 -2.59 -15.52
CA ILE A 137 -0.35 -1.58 -16.04
C ILE A 137 -1.35 -1.11 -14.99
N LEU A 138 -1.70 -1.95 -14.00
CA LEU A 138 -2.49 -1.53 -12.85
C LEU A 138 -1.59 -0.89 -11.78
N SER A 139 -0.60 -1.61 -11.26
CA SER A 139 0.20 -1.15 -10.12
C SER A 139 1.05 0.08 -10.42
N ASP A 140 1.75 0.10 -11.56
CA ASP A 140 2.72 1.13 -11.88
C ASP A 140 2.14 2.25 -12.78
N SER A 141 0.83 2.16 -13.15
CA SER A 141 0.17 3.13 -14.03
C SER A 141 -1.21 3.52 -13.53
N LEU A 142 -2.26 2.74 -13.79
CA LEU A 142 -3.65 3.16 -13.58
C LEU A 142 -4.01 3.41 -12.11
N CYS A 143 -3.48 2.60 -11.19
CA CYS A 143 -3.71 2.76 -9.76
C CYS A 143 -2.67 3.70 -9.11
N SER A 144 -1.47 3.80 -9.66
CA SER A 144 -0.39 4.60 -9.09
C SER A 144 -0.74 6.09 -9.07
N LEU A 145 -0.64 6.73 -7.90
CA LEU A 145 -0.99 8.14 -7.67
C LEU A 145 0.09 9.08 -8.25
N GLN A 146 0.33 8.97 -9.56
CA GLN A 146 1.39 9.67 -10.29
C GLN A 146 1.11 11.17 -10.43
N GLU A 147 2.20 11.94 -10.42
CA GLU A 147 2.16 13.41 -10.58
C GLU A 147 1.46 13.82 -11.87
N ASN A 148 0.54 14.77 -11.76
CA ASN A 148 -0.25 15.37 -12.84
C ASN A 148 -1.24 14.44 -13.56
N GLU A 149 -1.44 13.22 -13.08
CA GLU A 149 -2.38 12.28 -13.63
C GLU A 149 -3.67 12.21 -12.79
N LEU A 150 -4.81 11.98 -13.44
CA LEU A 150 -6.06 11.71 -12.76
C LEU A 150 -6.05 10.26 -12.23
N ARG A 151 -6.32 10.08 -10.95
CA ARG A 151 -6.31 8.77 -10.30
C ARG A 151 -7.48 8.61 -9.34
N ILE A 152 -7.98 7.40 -9.25
CA ILE A 152 -9.03 7.04 -8.30
C ILE A 152 -8.38 6.57 -7.01
N ALA A 153 -8.76 7.17 -5.90
CA ALA A 153 -8.25 6.84 -4.58
C ALA A 153 -9.38 6.61 -3.57
N LEU A 154 -9.10 5.85 -2.52
CA LEU A 154 -9.88 5.86 -1.29
C LEU A 154 -9.28 6.93 -0.37
N ALA A 155 -10.06 7.93 -0.02
CA ALA A 155 -9.64 8.97 0.91
C ALA A 155 -10.20 8.72 2.31
N MET A 156 -9.36 8.94 3.33
CA MET A 156 -9.78 9.05 4.72
C MET A 156 -9.53 10.48 5.20
N ASP A 157 -10.59 11.17 5.67
CA ASP A 157 -10.49 12.52 6.20
C ASP A 157 -10.55 12.50 7.73
N ILE A 158 -9.58 13.16 8.36
CA ILE A 158 -9.49 13.34 9.82
C ILE A 158 -9.35 14.83 10.13
N TYR A 159 -10.03 15.28 11.18
CA TYR A 159 -10.03 16.68 11.59
C TYR A 159 -9.41 16.88 12.96
N PHE A 160 -8.51 17.86 13.06
CA PHE A 160 -7.83 18.24 14.29
C PHE A 160 -7.99 19.73 14.58
N ASP A 161 -7.98 20.09 15.85
CA ASP A 161 -7.81 21.48 16.25
C ASP A 161 -6.33 21.91 16.15
N LYS A 162 -6.05 23.18 16.41
CA LYS A 162 -4.70 23.76 16.40
C LYS A 162 -3.73 23.13 17.41
N ASN A 163 -4.23 22.43 18.42
CA ASN A 163 -3.43 21.74 19.43
C ASN A 163 -3.21 20.26 19.11
N GLY A 164 -3.70 19.79 17.95
CA GLY A 164 -3.62 18.38 17.54
C GLY A 164 -4.69 17.49 18.18
N LYS A 165 -5.72 18.05 18.85
CA LYS A 165 -6.81 17.25 19.41
C LYS A 165 -7.84 16.94 18.31
N LEU A 166 -8.32 15.68 18.26
CA LEU A 166 -9.42 15.30 17.37
C LEU A 166 -10.67 16.13 17.66
N ILE A 167 -11.34 16.56 16.60
CA ILE A 167 -12.60 17.28 16.70
C ILE A 167 -13.73 16.27 16.83
N GLU A 168 -14.27 16.09 18.05
CA GLU A 168 -15.26 15.07 18.40
C GLU A 168 -16.55 15.13 17.57
N ASN A 169 -16.94 16.32 17.12
CA ASN A 169 -18.15 16.54 16.32
C ASN A 169 -17.95 16.31 14.82
N ARG A 170 -16.78 15.89 14.39
CA ARG A 170 -16.47 15.53 13.00
C ARG A 170 -15.97 14.10 12.93
N GLU A 171 -16.84 13.21 12.44
CA GLU A 171 -16.48 11.81 12.26
C GLU A 171 -15.42 11.66 11.16
N ILE A 172 -14.55 10.64 11.34
CA ILE A 172 -13.63 10.21 10.29
C ILE A 172 -14.46 9.70 9.13
N SER A 173 -14.26 10.25 7.95
CA SER A 173 -14.99 9.85 6.75
C SER A 173 -14.13 9.10 5.76
N TYR A 174 -14.74 8.19 5.02
CA TYR A 174 -14.11 7.40 3.96
C TYR A 174 -14.87 7.62 2.67
N LYS A 175 -14.17 7.99 1.60
CA LYS A 175 -14.79 8.33 0.32
C LYS A 175 -13.95 7.83 -0.85
N ASN A 176 -14.61 7.37 -1.90
CA ASN A 176 -13.94 7.24 -3.18
C ASN A 176 -13.79 8.63 -3.80
N VAL A 177 -12.61 8.93 -4.29
CA VAL A 177 -12.31 10.25 -4.83
C VAL A 177 -11.52 10.13 -6.13
N VAL A 178 -11.67 11.14 -7.01
CA VAL A 178 -10.71 11.38 -8.07
C VAL A 178 -9.78 12.49 -7.63
N VAL A 179 -8.48 12.23 -7.75
CA VAL A 179 -7.41 13.16 -7.38
C VAL A 179 -6.48 13.42 -8.56
N LYS A 180 -5.79 14.55 -8.49
CA LYS A 180 -4.64 14.85 -9.35
C LYS A 180 -3.45 15.16 -8.45
N THR A 181 -2.56 14.18 -8.27
CA THR A 181 -1.35 14.37 -7.46
C THR A 181 -0.53 15.53 -8.01
N ARG A 182 -0.26 16.52 -7.16
CA ARG A 182 0.50 17.71 -7.56
C ARG A 182 1.99 17.47 -7.55
N LYS A 183 2.47 16.56 -6.67
CA LYS A 183 3.88 16.22 -6.59
C LYS A 183 4.10 14.84 -5.97
N ASN A 184 4.95 14.04 -6.61
CA ASN A 184 5.58 12.88 -5.97
C ASN A 184 6.97 13.32 -5.47
N PHE A 185 7.15 13.36 -4.16
CA PHE A 185 8.40 13.72 -3.51
C PHE A 185 9.22 12.47 -3.19
N VAL A 186 10.53 12.63 -3.16
CA VAL A 186 11.46 11.65 -2.61
C VAL A 186 11.70 11.94 -1.15
N TYR A 187 11.86 10.90 -0.32
CA TYR A 187 12.20 11.04 1.08
C TYR A 187 13.39 11.99 1.26
N GLU A 188 13.29 12.91 2.23
CA GLU A 188 14.31 13.89 2.63
C GLU A 188 14.82 14.80 1.49
N GLU A 189 14.18 14.84 0.32
CA GLU A 189 14.61 15.73 -0.74
C GLU A 189 14.42 17.21 -0.36
N LYS A 190 15.31 18.08 -0.87
CA LYS A 190 15.29 19.52 -0.58
C LYS A 190 13.97 20.21 -0.97
N LYS A 191 13.28 19.71 -2.00
CA LYS A 191 11.98 20.26 -2.45
C LYS A 191 10.87 19.92 -1.47
N LEU A 192 10.84 18.69 -0.94
CA LEU A 192 9.93 18.26 0.11
C LEU A 192 10.10 19.12 1.37
N LEU A 193 11.33 19.22 1.87
CA LEU A 193 11.63 19.98 3.09
C LEU A 193 11.29 21.48 2.99
N LYS A 194 11.20 22.05 1.79
CA LYS A 194 10.76 23.42 1.54
C LYS A 194 9.25 23.55 1.32
N ASN A 195 8.55 22.45 1.03
CA ASN A 195 7.13 22.49 0.71
C ASN A 195 6.29 22.92 1.92
N ARG A 196 5.33 23.81 1.71
CA ARG A 196 4.49 24.37 2.77
C ARG A 196 3.58 23.30 3.38
N ASN A 197 2.90 22.51 2.54
CA ASN A 197 1.95 21.48 3.03
C ASN A 197 2.68 20.38 3.81
N TYR A 198 3.87 19.97 3.35
CA TYR A 198 4.71 19.04 4.12
C TYR A 198 5.09 19.61 5.49
N LYS A 199 5.51 20.88 5.56
CA LYS A 199 5.85 21.52 6.83
C LYS A 199 4.65 21.61 7.78
N GLU A 200 3.48 21.97 7.26
CA GLU A 200 2.25 22.02 8.06
C GLU A 200 1.89 20.63 8.57
N MET A 201 1.98 19.61 7.71
CA MET A 201 1.72 18.21 8.10
C MET A 201 2.74 17.70 9.12
N MET A 202 4.03 17.99 8.95
CA MET A 202 5.08 17.66 9.91
C MET A 202 4.85 18.33 11.26
N ASN A 203 4.48 19.61 11.29
CA ASN A 203 4.18 20.33 12.51
C ASN A 203 2.99 19.71 13.27
N LEU A 204 1.91 19.41 12.56
CA LEU A 204 0.76 18.72 13.16
C LEU A 204 1.17 17.33 13.66
N THR A 205 1.93 16.58 12.86
CA THR A 205 2.38 15.25 13.26
C THR A 205 3.22 15.27 14.54
N LYS A 206 4.09 16.27 14.69
CA LYS A 206 4.89 16.46 15.92
C LYS A 206 4.04 16.81 17.15
N LEU A 207 2.90 17.47 16.97
CA LEU A 207 1.94 17.66 18.07
C LEU A 207 1.29 16.33 18.49
N LEU A 208 1.04 15.44 17.54
CA LEU A 208 0.40 14.13 17.77
C LEU A 208 1.38 13.08 18.29
N LYS A 209 2.61 13.08 17.76
CA LYS A 209 3.70 12.17 18.10
C LYS A 209 5.02 12.94 18.11
N PRO A 210 5.42 13.49 19.27
CA PRO A 210 6.63 14.36 19.39
C PRO A 210 7.95 13.71 18.95
N THR A 211 8.00 12.37 18.89
CA THR A 211 9.19 11.62 18.49
C THR A 211 9.47 11.62 16.98
N VAL A 212 8.51 12.07 16.15
CA VAL A 212 8.67 12.12 14.69
C VAL A 212 9.71 13.17 14.31
N GLN A 213 10.73 12.77 13.55
CA GLN A 213 11.85 13.63 13.17
C GLN A 213 11.96 13.87 11.67
N ASP A 214 11.62 12.88 10.85
CA ASP A 214 11.85 12.87 9.41
C ASP A 214 10.61 12.47 8.59
N SER A 215 10.75 12.45 7.27
CA SER A 215 9.64 12.12 6.37
C SER A 215 9.26 10.65 6.39
N HIS A 216 10.17 9.73 6.72
CA HIS A 216 9.85 8.31 6.86
C HIS A 216 8.94 8.07 8.05
N GLU A 217 9.28 8.66 9.20
CA GLU A 217 8.47 8.56 10.41
C GLU A 217 7.11 9.25 10.28
N LEU A 218 7.04 10.33 9.48
CA LEU A 218 5.77 10.98 9.14
C LEU A 218 4.87 10.04 8.34
N VAL A 219 5.37 9.45 7.24
CA VAL A 219 4.60 8.51 6.41
C VAL A 219 4.18 7.30 7.24
N GLU A 220 5.12 6.70 8.00
CA GLU A 220 4.81 5.59 8.91
C GLU A 220 3.66 5.92 9.87
N TYR A 221 3.71 7.10 10.51
CA TYR A 221 2.67 7.52 11.45
C TYR A 221 1.28 7.55 10.79
N TRP A 222 1.18 8.19 9.62
CA TRP A 222 -0.11 8.34 8.94
C TRP A 222 -0.62 7.02 8.35
N MET A 223 0.27 6.14 7.86
CA MET A 223 -0.11 4.81 7.40
C MET A 223 -0.62 3.92 8.54
N ILE A 224 0.07 3.92 9.69
CA ILE A 224 -0.39 3.21 10.90
C ILE A 224 -1.74 3.78 11.35
N ARG A 225 -1.90 5.12 11.32
CA ARG A 225 -3.16 5.76 11.67
C ARG A 225 -4.30 5.34 10.74
N MET A 226 -4.09 5.37 9.43
CA MET A 226 -5.06 4.90 8.43
C MET A 226 -5.48 3.46 8.72
N ASN A 227 -4.52 2.56 8.85
CA ASN A 227 -4.80 1.14 9.12
C ASN A 227 -5.59 0.93 10.41
N LYS A 228 -5.27 1.65 11.47
CA LYS A 228 -5.97 1.58 12.76
C LYS A 228 -7.42 2.04 12.65
N GLU A 229 -7.65 3.20 12.04
CA GLU A 229 -8.99 3.78 11.93
C GLU A 229 -9.89 2.95 11.01
N VAL A 230 -9.37 2.52 9.84
CA VAL A 230 -10.08 1.63 8.92
C VAL A 230 -10.38 0.30 9.60
N GLY A 231 -9.39 -0.32 10.26
CA GLY A 231 -9.59 -1.58 10.98
C GLY A 231 -10.65 -1.45 12.08
N THR A 232 -10.66 -0.35 12.81
CA THR A 232 -11.68 -0.06 13.84
C THR A 232 -13.07 0.08 13.22
N SER A 233 -13.17 0.77 12.07
CA SER A 233 -14.43 0.95 11.34
C SER A 233 -14.97 -0.39 10.80
N LEU A 234 -14.11 -1.18 10.17
CA LEU A 234 -14.48 -2.51 9.64
C LEU A 234 -14.90 -3.46 10.76
N LYS A 235 -14.19 -3.46 11.89
CA LYS A 235 -14.57 -4.25 13.06
C LYS A 235 -15.96 -3.89 13.59
N LYS A 236 -16.30 -2.60 13.67
CA LYS A 236 -17.64 -2.15 14.08
C LYS A 236 -18.73 -2.60 13.11
N LYS A 237 -18.39 -2.78 11.83
CA LYS A 237 -19.31 -3.25 10.78
C LYS A 237 -19.33 -4.77 10.64
N GLU A 238 -18.58 -5.48 11.48
CA GLU A 238 -18.45 -6.94 11.45
C GLU A 238 -18.04 -7.47 10.08
N CYS A 239 -17.08 -6.82 9.45
CA CYS A 239 -16.56 -7.21 8.13
C CYS A 239 -15.08 -6.86 8.00
N GLY A 240 -14.43 -7.46 7.02
CA GLY A 240 -13.07 -7.11 6.61
C GLY A 240 -12.06 -8.24 6.74
N VAL A 241 -10.87 -7.95 6.22
CA VAL A 241 -9.70 -8.82 6.30
C VAL A 241 -8.65 -8.09 7.16
N PHE A 242 -8.16 -8.78 8.18
CA PHE A 242 -7.24 -8.20 9.14
C PHE A 242 -5.91 -8.95 9.13
N ARG A 243 -4.80 -8.22 9.17
CA ARG A 243 -3.50 -8.80 9.45
C ARG A 243 -3.33 -8.91 10.97
N GLN A 244 -3.37 -10.12 11.47
CA GLN A 244 -3.12 -10.42 12.88
C GLN A 244 -1.65 -10.74 13.08
N ALA A 245 -0.98 -10.00 13.97
CA ALA A 245 0.34 -10.34 14.47
C ALA A 245 0.20 -11.02 15.83
N ILE A 246 0.77 -12.21 15.97
CA ILE A 246 0.81 -12.97 17.21
C ILE A 246 2.26 -12.97 17.68
N TYR A 247 2.52 -12.31 18.79
CA TYR A 247 3.84 -12.32 19.42
C TYR A 247 3.97 -13.59 20.26
N LYS A 248 4.96 -14.42 19.94
CA LYS A 248 5.35 -15.55 20.79
C LYS A 248 6.06 -14.98 22.02
N ASN A 249 5.83 -15.60 23.18
CA ASN A 249 6.50 -15.19 24.42
C ASN A 249 8.01 -15.17 24.22
N ASP A 250 8.65 -14.11 24.73
CA ASP A 250 10.10 -13.87 24.64
C ASP A 250 10.87 -15.13 25.06
N THR A 251 11.42 -15.83 24.09
CA THR A 251 12.54 -16.72 24.35
C THR A 251 13.75 -15.82 24.57
N ASN A 252 14.40 -15.91 25.73
CA ASN A 252 15.63 -15.18 26.07
C ASN A 252 16.81 -15.63 25.18
N GLU A 253 16.63 -15.65 23.87
CA GLU A 253 17.70 -15.95 22.92
C GLU A 253 18.65 -14.75 22.86
N THR A 254 19.86 -14.97 23.36
CA THR A 254 20.96 -14.01 23.24
C THR A 254 21.71 -14.28 21.94
N TYR A 255 21.65 -13.31 21.02
CA TYR A 255 22.44 -13.35 19.78
C TYR A 255 23.81 -12.75 20.05
N THR A 256 24.81 -13.60 20.34
CA THR A 256 26.19 -13.20 20.57
C THR A 256 26.82 -12.66 19.29
N GLY A 257 27.42 -11.45 19.36
CA GLY A 257 28.16 -10.85 18.25
C GLY A 257 27.33 -9.90 17.35
N LEU A 258 26.07 -9.66 17.68
CA LEU A 258 25.21 -8.69 16.99
C LEU A 258 24.95 -7.47 17.89
N ASP A 259 24.78 -6.30 17.26
CA ASP A 259 24.34 -5.08 17.96
C ASP A 259 22.89 -5.22 18.47
N ASP A 260 22.51 -4.35 19.42
CA ASP A 260 21.21 -4.41 20.09
C ASP A 260 20.03 -4.21 19.10
N ASN A 261 20.18 -3.38 18.07
CA ASN A 261 19.11 -3.12 17.09
C ASN A 261 18.91 -4.33 16.18
N THR A 262 19.99 -4.93 15.71
CA THR A 262 19.94 -6.17 14.90
C THR A 262 19.39 -7.33 15.72
N SER A 263 19.78 -7.44 16.98
CA SER A 263 19.26 -8.46 17.90
C SER A 263 17.77 -8.30 18.15
N ARG A 264 17.27 -7.06 18.33
CA ARG A 264 15.83 -6.77 18.44
C ARG A 264 15.07 -7.12 17.16
N LEU A 265 15.62 -6.76 16.00
CA LEU A 265 15.01 -7.06 14.71
C LEU A 265 14.86 -8.58 14.52
N ILE A 266 15.90 -9.35 14.78
CA ILE A 266 15.88 -10.81 14.67
C ILE A 266 14.90 -11.45 15.65
N ARG A 267 14.87 -10.98 16.92
CA ARG A 267 13.88 -11.43 17.90
C ARG A 267 12.45 -11.15 17.45
N SER A 268 12.18 -9.92 17.01
CA SER A 268 10.86 -9.55 16.48
C SER A 268 10.47 -10.42 15.28
N TRP A 269 11.41 -10.67 14.36
CA TRP A 269 11.20 -11.53 13.19
C TRP A 269 10.89 -12.98 13.59
N ASN A 270 11.66 -13.56 14.51
CA ASN A 270 11.49 -14.96 14.91
C ASN A 270 10.29 -15.17 15.84
N ASN A 271 9.90 -14.15 16.60
CA ASN A 271 8.83 -14.25 17.61
C ASN A 271 7.48 -13.73 17.12
N THR A 272 7.35 -13.31 15.86
CA THR A 272 6.10 -12.78 15.34
C THR A 272 5.55 -13.69 14.23
N ASP A 273 4.42 -14.33 14.49
CA ASP A 273 3.64 -14.99 13.45
C ASP A 273 2.58 -14.02 12.94
N CYS A 274 2.53 -13.84 11.60
CA CYS A 274 1.51 -13.02 10.97
C CYS A 274 0.57 -13.89 10.14
N LYS A 275 -0.72 -13.66 10.28
CA LYS A 275 -1.74 -14.28 9.43
C LYS A 275 -2.82 -13.28 9.05
N TYR A 276 -3.48 -13.52 7.93
CA TYR A 276 -4.70 -12.82 7.57
C TYR A 276 -5.89 -13.57 8.15
N VAL A 277 -6.82 -12.83 8.72
CA VAL A 277 -8.06 -13.35 9.31
C VAL A 277 -9.24 -12.56 8.76
N LEU A 278 -10.34 -13.26 8.50
CA LEU A 278 -11.64 -12.63 8.23
C LEU A 278 -12.32 -12.30 9.56
N TYR A 279 -13.15 -11.26 9.56
CA TYR A 279 -14.01 -10.96 10.70
C TYR A 279 -15.03 -12.08 10.85
#